data_48c3746a6da2e54a46e9109814b0d8d3
#
_entry.id   48c3746a6da2e54a46e9109814b0d8d3
#
_cell.length_a   1.000
_cell.length_b   1.000
_cell.length_c   1.000
_cell.angle_alpha   90.00
_cell.angle_beta   90.00
_cell.angle_gamma   90.00
#
_symmetry.space_group_name_H-M   'P 1'
#
loop_
_entity.id
_entity.type
_entity.pdbx_description
1 polymer ?
#
loop_
_entity_poly.entity_id
_entity_poly.type
_entity_poly.pdbx_seq_one_letter_code
_entity_poly.pdbx_strand_id
1 'polypeptide(L)'
;LCRRNDVHRPAAVANAVSATTGAGTDRMVPDRTTENRDSVRSDLGTALENLCNAYDESALDPDPLVVVREFSDPRDQEIAAFFSALFAYGNARIIVRNLRDLFSRMPGGPYAFVTASHLSSGARCLTGWQHRLHTGEDVAIMSSILAHVLRKHGSLERVFCRGLRKGARDVGVALEAFVSFLREQERHEVEQRRFFRHLLPSPADGSACKRLNLFLRWVVRRESPDLGLWRTVSPSLLVLPLDTHVARICKQIGLTRRSTVDWKMAVEVTRKLRHFDPADPIRFDYALSRLGILGHCPLKTDINNCSRCPLHIACVIFRERGLS
;
A
#
# COMPACT_ATOMS: atom_id res chain seq x y z
N LEU A 1 -53.36 -22.71 -16.75
CA LEU A 1 -54.27 -23.72 -16.23
C LEU A 1 -53.95 -23.93 -14.75
N CYS A 2 -54.73 -23.31 -13.87
CA CYS A 2 -55.74 -23.83 -12.95
C CYS A 2 -55.09 -24.57 -11.75
N ARG A 3 -55.44 -24.38 -10.50
CA ARG A 3 -56.55 -23.70 -9.79
C ARG A 3 -56.15 -23.47 -8.32
N ARG A 4 -56.80 -22.50 -7.71
CA ARG A 4 -56.92 -22.20 -6.28
C ARG A 4 -57.41 -23.39 -5.45
N ASN A 5 -57.11 -23.38 -4.13
CA ASN A 5 -58.11 -23.64 -3.11
C ASN A 5 -57.73 -22.98 -1.77
N ASP A 6 -58.61 -22.08 -1.34
CA ASP A 6 -58.80 -21.58 0.03
C ASP A 6 -59.33 -22.70 0.92
N VAL A 7 -59.09 -22.62 2.25
CA VAL A 7 -60.08 -22.93 3.29
C VAL A 7 -59.61 -22.54 4.71
N HIS A 8 -60.32 -21.59 5.29
CA HIS A 8 -60.80 -21.40 6.69
C HIS A 8 -59.86 -21.22 7.90
N ARG A 9 -60.05 -20.02 8.46
CA ARG A 9 -59.95 -19.69 9.91
C ARG A 9 -61.09 -20.35 10.70
N PRO A 10 -60.92 -20.50 12.03
CA PRO A 10 -61.80 -19.71 12.92
C PRO A 10 -61.08 -18.95 14.04
N ALA A 11 -61.85 -17.98 14.56
CA ALA A 11 -61.48 -16.94 15.51
C ALA A 11 -61.75 -17.33 16.97
N ALA A 12 -61.22 -16.45 17.85
CA ALA A 12 -61.62 -16.04 19.19
C ALA A 12 -61.16 -16.94 20.36
N VAL A 13 -60.51 -16.31 21.36
CA VAL A 13 -61.16 -15.71 22.54
C VAL A 13 -60.18 -14.81 23.28
N ALA A 14 -60.61 -13.60 23.57
CA ALA A 14 -59.90 -12.63 24.43
C ALA A 14 -60.08 -13.02 25.90
N ASN A 15 -59.00 -12.90 26.69
CA ASN A 15 -59.10 -12.69 28.13
C ASN A 15 -58.14 -11.58 28.57
N ALA A 16 -58.75 -10.50 29.00
CA ALA A 16 -58.09 -9.38 29.66
C ALA A 16 -57.70 -9.76 31.09
N VAL A 17 -56.46 -9.53 31.46
CA VAL A 17 -56.06 -9.43 32.85
C VAL A 17 -55.20 -8.18 32.99
N SER A 18 -55.58 -7.40 34.00
CA SER A 18 -55.21 -6.03 34.37
C SER A 18 -53.71 -5.80 34.57
N ALA A 19 -53.33 -4.59 34.20
CA ALA A 19 -52.06 -3.94 34.45
C ALA A 19 -51.76 -3.72 35.93
N THR A 20 -50.54 -4.03 36.33
CA THR A 20 -49.86 -3.34 37.45
C THR A 20 -48.58 -2.70 36.91
N THR A 21 -48.57 -1.39 37.02
CA THR A 21 -47.45 -0.50 36.73
C THR A 21 -46.31 -0.73 37.68
N GLY A 22 -45.22 -1.25 37.22
CA GLY A 22 -43.89 -1.25 37.88
C GLY A 22 -42.94 -0.47 37.01
N ALA A 23 -42.64 0.80 37.32
CA ALA A 23 -41.61 1.58 36.72
C ALA A 23 -40.22 1.03 37.15
N GLY A 24 -39.71 0.04 36.42
CA GLY A 24 -38.32 -0.38 36.53
C GLY A 24 -37.47 0.47 35.57
N THR A 25 -36.67 1.38 36.14
CA THR A 25 -35.59 2.06 35.43
C THR A 25 -34.55 1.03 35.08
N ASP A 26 -34.66 0.51 33.86
CA ASP A 26 -33.64 -0.36 33.28
C ASP A 26 -32.40 0.51 33.01
N ARG A 27 -31.50 0.56 33.99
CA ARG A 27 -30.15 1.07 33.79
C ARG A 27 -29.46 0.07 32.88
N MET A 28 -29.38 0.41 31.59
CA MET A 28 -28.48 -0.24 30.65
C MET A 28 -27.08 -0.26 31.28
N VAL A 29 -26.65 -1.41 31.76
CA VAL A 29 -25.25 -1.65 32.16
C VAL A 29 -24.46 -1.64 30.87
N PRO A 30 -23.51 -0.70 30.68
CA PRO A 30 -22.72 -0.67 29.47
C PRO A 30 -21.94 -1.98 29.35
N ASP A 31 -21.96 -2.58 28.17
CA ASP A 31 -21.26 -3.83 27.89
C ASP A 31 -19.75 -3.59 28.00
N ARG A 32 -19.15 -4.13 29.05
CA ARG A 32 -17.68 -4.05 29.31
C ARG A 32 -16.81 -4.46 28.14
N THR A 33 -17.36 -5.21 27.17
CA THR A 33 -16.65 -5.64 25.96
C THR A 33 -16.58 -4.52 24.91
N THR A 34 -17.56 -3.62 24.85
CA THR A 34 -17.55 -2.45 23.97
C THR A 34 -16.63 -1.35 24.52
N GLU A 35 -16.69 -1.06 25.81
CA GLU A 35 -15.80 -0.07 26.45
C GLU A 35 -14.31 -0.45 26.29
N ASN A 36 -13.97 -1.72 26.44
CA ASN A 36 -12.58 -2.19 26.28
C ASN A 36 -12.11 -2.11 24.80
N ARG A 37 -13.02 -2.33 23.83
CA ARG A 37 -12.68 -2.20 22.40
C ARG A 37 -12.46 -0.75 22.00
N ASP A 38 -13.24 0.18 22.51
CA ASP A 38 -13.15 1.61 22.20
C ASP A 38 -11.91 2.22 22.85
N SER A 39 -11.54 1.83 24.09
CA SER A 39 -10.29 2.22 24.73
C SER A 39 -9.07 1.75 23.94
N VAL A 40 -9.00 0.46 23.56
CA VAL A 40 -7.89 -0.10 22.77
C VAL A 40 -7.79 0.56 21.40
N ARG A 41 -8.91 0.97 20.81
CA ARG A 41 -8.94 1.69 19.53
C ARG A 41 -8.44 3.13 19.69
N SER A 42 -8.81 3.80 20.75
CA SER A 42 -8.31 5.14 21.12
C SER A 42 -6.79 5.13 21.30
N ASP A 43 -6.26 4.14 22.04
CA ASP A 43 -4.83 3.99 22.29
C ASP A 43 -4.05 3.75 21.00
N LEU A 44 -4.58 2.91 20.08
CA LEU A 44 -3.94 2.66 18.79
C LEU A 44 -3.96 3.89 17.90
N GLY A 45 -5.06 4.65 17.86
CA GLY A 45 -5.14 5.90 17.11
C GLY A 45 -4.09 6.90 17.59
N THR A 46 -4.02 7.14 18.90
CA THR A 46 -3.01 8.00 19.52
C THR A 46 -1.58 7.54 19.22
N ALA A 47 -1.32 6.24 19.31
CA ALA A 47 -0.01 5.67 19.00
C ALA A 47 0.40 5.87 17.54
N LEU A 48 -0.54 5.73 16.60
CA LEU A 48 -0.29 5.97 15.17
C LEU A 48 -0.01 7.46 14.88
N GLU A 49 -0.73 8.40 15.52
CA GLU A 49 -0.45 9.82 15.40
C GLU A 49 0.93 10.17 15.96
N ASN A 50 1.25 9.69 17.16
CA ASN A 50 2.57 9.88 17.77
C ASN A 50 3.68 9.33 16.87
N LEU A 51 3.43 8.20 16.21
CA LEU A 51 4.38 7.63 15.25
C LEU A 51 4.58 8.54 14.04
N CYS A 52 3.51 9.07 13.45
CA CYS A 52 3.61 10.00 12.33
C CYS A 52 4.38 11.26 12.72
N ASN A 53 4.16 11.80 13.91
CA ASN A 53 4.85 12.98 14.41
C ASN A 53 6.34 12.73 14.72
N ALA A 54 6.73 11.46 14.96
CA ALA A 54 8.11 11.10 15.23
C ALA A 54 9.01 10.98 13.98
N TYR A 55 8.41 10.92 12.77
CA TYR A 55 9.11 10.73 11.51
C TYR A 55 8.65 11.72 10.46
N ASP A 56 9.36 12.80 10.34
CA ASP A 56 9.19 13.80 9.28
C ASP A 56 10.09 13.52 8.07
N GLU A 57 10.17 14.47 7.16
CA GLU A 57 10.97 14.40 5.94
C GLU A 57 12.48 14.23 6.20
N SER A 58 13.00 14.66 7.37
CA SER A 58 14.40 14.49 7.72
C SER A 58 14.82 13.02 7.85
N ALA A 59 13.85 12.14 8.13
CA ALA A 59 14.04 10.70 8.18
C ALA A 59 13.93 10.01 6.80
N LEU A 60 13.90 10.76 5.70
CA LEU A 60 13.68 10.18 4.37
C LEU A 60 14.87 9.33 3.90
N ASP A 61 16.11 9.76 4.14
CA ASP A 61 17.28 8.93 3.79
C ASP A 61 17.35 7.67 4.68
N PRO A 62 17.59 6.49 4.13
CA PRO A 62 17.85 6.11 2.73
C PRO A 62 16.63 5.52 1.98
N ASP A 63 15.52 6.25 1.90
CA ASP A 63 14.37 5.82 1.10
C ASP A 63 14.64 6.01 -0.40
N PRO A 64 14.23 5.09 -1.29
CA PRO A 64 14.36 5.28 -2.74
C PRO A 64 13.70 6.56 -3.28
N LEU A 65 12.73 7.12 -2.58
CA LEU A 65 12.07 8.37 -2.94
C LEU A 65 13.04 9.57 -2.96
N VAL A 66 14.15 9.53 -2.19
CA VAL A 66 15.17 10.63 -2.25
C VAL A 66 15.68 10.82 -3.67
N VAL A 67 15.89 9.72 -4.41
CA VAL A 67 16.42 9.78 -5.79
C VAL A 67 15.37 10.36 -6.75
N VAL A 68 14.10 10.04 -6.54
CA VAL A 68 13.00 10.61 -7.34
C VAL A 68 12.90 12.12 -7.15
N ARG A 69 13.12 12.60 -5.93
CA ARG A 69 13.07 14.03 -5.58
C ARG A 69 14.27 14.84 -6.09
N GLU A 70 15.31 14.19 -6.60
CA GLU A 70 16.43 14.84 -7.29
C GLU A 70 16.01 15.41 -8.67
N PHE A 71 14.86 14.97 -9.23
CA PHE A 71 14.29 15.49 -10.47
C PHE A 71 13.27 16.60 -10.20
N SER A 72 13.29 17.65 -11.02
CA SER A 72 12.35 18.79 -10.93
C SER A 72 11.18 18.70 -11.92
N ASP A 73 11.37 18.03 -13.07
CA ASP A 73 10.30 17.84 -14.06
C ASP A 73 9.33 16.74 -13.57
N PRO A 74 8.03 17.02 -13.43
CA PRO A 74 7.04 16.00 -13.00
C PRO A 74 7.00 14.76 -13.89
N ARG A 75 7.36 14.86 -15.16
CA ARG A 75 7.41 13.72 -16.08
C ARG A 75 8.60 12.82 -15.76
N ASP A 76 9.75 13.42 -15.45
CA ASP A 76 10.92 12.67 -14.97
C ASP A 76 10.62 12.02 -13.62
N GLN A 77 9.96 12.75 -12.71
CA GLN A 77 9.56 12.21 -11.42
C GLN A 77 8.60 11.00 -11.55
N GLU A 78 7.64 11.02 -12.47
CA GLU A 78 6.72 9.88 -12.69
C GLU A 78 7.51 8.62 -13.12
N ILE A 79 8.40 8.75 -14.10
CA ILE A 79 9.20 7.64 -14.60
C ILE A 79 10.24 7.19 -13.57
N ALA A 80 10.92 8.13 -12.91
CA ALA A 80 11.85 7.82 -11.83
C ALA A 80 11.15 7.12 -10.66
N ALA A 81 9.96 7.58 -10.25
CA ALA A 81 9.16 6.94 -9.21
C ALA A 81 8.78 5.50 -9.59
N PHE A 82 8.40 5.27 -10.84
CA PHE A 82 8.06 3.94 -11.31
C PHE A 82 9.26 2.98 -11.22
N PHE A 83 10.40 3.34 -11.80
CA PHE A 83 11.62 2.51 -11.72
C PHE A 83 12.10 2.35 -10.27
N SER A 84 12.13 3.45 -9.49
CA SER A 84 12.57 3.41 -8.10
C SER A 84 11.72 2.46 -7.26
N ALA A 85 10.41 2.46 -7.47
CA ALA A 85 9.50 1.54 -6.78
C ALA A 85 9.71 0.09 -7.24
N LEU A 86 9.89 -0.17 -8.54
CA LEU A 86 10.16 -1.52 -9.06
C LEU A 86 11.43 -2.14 -8.45
N PHE A 87 12.44 -1.33 -8.16
CA PHE A 87 13.70 -1.78 -7.56
C PHE A 87 13.77 -1.58 -6.04
N ALA A 88 12.68 -1.13 -5.38
CA ALA A 88 12.61 -0.94 -3.93
C ALA A 88 12.53 -2.27 -3.16
N TYR A 89 13.54 -3.15 -3.34
CA TYR A 89 13.70 -4.40 -2.60
C TYR A 89 15.16 -4.71 -2.33
N GLY A 90 15.47 -5.14 -1.10
CA GLY A 90 16.81 -5.37 -0.61
C GLY A 90 17.26 -4.30 0.39
N ASN A 91 18.56 -4.03 0.46
CA ASN A 91 19.12 -3.02 1.36
C ASN A 91 18.89 -1.61 0.81
N ALA A 92 18.32 -0.72 1.62
CA ALA A 92 17.90 0.61 1.22
C ALA A 92 19.05 1.46 0.63
N ARG A 93 20.25 1.46 1.27
CA ARG A 93 21.42 2.21 0.78
C ARG A 93 21.92 1.68 -0.57
N ILE A 94 21.88 0.36 -0.77
CA ILE A 94 22.23 -0.25 -2.06
C ILE A 94 21.21 0.12 -3.13
N ILE A 95 19.93 0.15 -2.79
CA ILE A 95 18.86 0.58 -3.70
C ILE A 95 19.11 2.00 -4.17
N VAL A 96 19.31 2.95 -3.25
CA VAL A 96 19.57 4.37 -3.57
C VAL A 96 20.79 4.52 -4.47
N ARG A 97 21.90 3.85 -4.14
CA ARG A 97 23.12 3.87 -4.97
C ARG A 97 22.84 3.35 -6.39
N ASN A 98 22.17 2.20 -6.51
CA ASN A 98 21.92 1.58 -7.81
C ASN A 98 20.92 2.38 -8.65
N LEU A 99 19.98 3.08 -8.01
CA LEU A 99 19.05 3.98 -8.70
C LEU A 99 19.76 5.23 -9.23
N ARG A 100 20.65 5.84 -8.46
CA ARG A 100 21.47 6.97 -8.94
C ARG A 100 22.34 6.54 -10.13
N ASP A 101 22.97 5.37 -10.07
CA ASP A 101 23.71 4.80 -11.20
C ASP A 101 22.78 4.54 -12.39
N LEU A 102 21.57 4.01 -12.17
CA LEU A 102 20.60 3.79 -13.24
C LEU A 102 20.26 5.11 -13.97
N PHE A 103 19.87 6.13 -13.22
CA PHE A 103 19.43 7.39 -13.81
C PHE A 103 20.58 8.21 -14.42
N SER A 104 21.79 8.07 -13.92
CA SER A 104 22.99 8.68 -14.56
C SER A 104 23.28 8.12 -15.97
N ARG A 105 22.77 6.92 -16.26
CA ARG A 105 22.88 6.26 -17.58
C ARG A 105 21.75 6.65 -18.54
N MET A 106 20.81 7.51 -18.12
CA MET A 106 19.66 7.96 -18.91
C MET A 106 19.88 9.40 -19.41
N PRO A 107 20.49 9.60 -20.59
CA PRO A 107 20.76 10.94 -21.10
C PRO A 107 19.47 11.73 -21.34
N GLY A 108 19.47 12.97 -20.90
CA GLY A 108 18.31 13.87 -21.01
C GLY A 108 17.24 13.65 -19.93
N GLY A 109 17.49 12.77 -18.95
CA GLY A 109 16.56 12.42 -17.88
C GLY A 109 15.69 11.20 -18.20
N PRO A 110 15.00 10.65 -17.18
CA PRO A 110 14.22 9.43 -17.30
C PRO A 110 13.12 9.50 -18.37
N TYR A 111 12.38 10.59 -18.45
CA TYR A 111 11.29 10.75 -19.42
C TYR A 111 11.82 10.84 -20.86
N ALA A 112 12.83 11.69 -21.08
CA ALA A 112 13.45 11.83 -22.39
C ALA A 112 14.09 10.51 -22.85
N PHE A 113 14.79 9.81 -21.96
CA PHE A 113 15.38 8.50 -22.24
C PHE A 113 14.32 7.50 -22.68
N VAL A 114 13.24 7.35 -21.93
CA VAL A 114 12.16 6.40 -22.24
C VAL A 114 11.48 6.76 -23.56
N THR A 115 11.15 8.03 -23.82
CA THR A 115 10.44 8.43 -25.03
C THR A 115 11.29 8.37 -26.29
N ALA A 116 12.61 8.57 -26.19
CA ALA A 116 13.57 8.46 -27.30
C ALA A 116 14.07 7.04 -27.53
N SER A 117 13.91 6.12 -26.55
CA SER A 117 14.51 4.80 -26.60
C SER A 117 13.84 3.88 -27.60
N HIS A 118 14.63 3.34 -28.52
CA HIS A 118 14.39 2.05 -29.14
C HIS A 118 15.11 0.97 -28.30
N LEU A 119 14.57 -0.25 -28.23
CA LEU A 119 15.06 -1.33 -27.37
C LEU A 119 16.59 -1.52 -27.46
N SER A 120 17.13 -1.50 -28.68
CA SER A 120 18.56 -1.74 -28.95
C SER A 120 19.49 -0.57 -28.52
N SER A 121 19.02 0.69 -28.61
CA SER A 121 19.83 1.85 -28.19
C SER A 121 19.79 2.06 -26.69
N GLY A 122 18.62 1.88 -26.08
CA GLY A 122 18.45 1.93 -24.62
C GLY A 122 19.26 0.85 -23.91
N ALA A 123 19.29 -0.38 -24.42
CA ALA A 123 20.07 -1.48 -23.86
C ALA A 123 21.58 -1.15 -23.78
N ARG A 124 22.16 -0.44 -24.78
CA ARG A 124 23.58 -0.07 -24.76
C ARG A 124 23.94 0.90 -23.62
N CYS A 125 23.12 1.91 -23.36
CA CYS A 125 23.34 2.84 -22.24
C CYS A 125 23.29 2.12 -20.89
N LEU A 126 22.48 1.08 -20.78
CA LEU A 126 22.25 0.33 -19.55
C LEU A 126 23.17 -0.88 -19.36
N THR A 127 24.13 -1.09 -20.29
CA THR A 127 25.09 -2.21 -20.24
C THR A 127 25.85 -2.21 -18.92
N GLY A 128 25.88 -3.38 -18.24
CA GLY A 128 26.57 -3.54 -16.96
C GLY A 128 25.82 -3.01 -15.73
N TRP A 129 24.65 -2.38 -15.91
CA TRP A 129 23.81 -2.07 -14.76
C TRP A 129 23.14 -3.33 -14.21
N GLN A 130 23.12 -3.47 -12.88
CA GLN A 130 22.50 -4.60 -12.20
C GLN A 130 21.94 -4.20 -10.84
N HIS A 131 20.75 -4.71 -10.54
CA HIS A 131 20.15 -4.69 -9.22
C HIS A 131 19.63 -6.08 -8.86
N ARG A 132 20.40 -6.83 -8.05
CA ARG A 132 20.06 -8.21 -7.63
C ARG A 132 19.77 -9.14 -8.82
N LEU A 133 18.48 -9.45 -9.06
CA LEU A 133 18.02 -10.37 -10.10
C LEU A 133 17.84 -9.70 -11.47
N HIS A 134 17.87 -8.38 -11.52
CA HIS A 134 17.55 -7.58 -12.70
C HIS A 134 18.77 -6.89 -13.27
N THR A 135 18.82 -6.80 -14.58
CA THR A 135 19.91 -6.21 -15.36
C THR A 135 19.41 -5.00 -16.17
N GLY A 136 20.36 -4.32 -16.82
CA GLY A 136 20.03 -3.23 -17.75
C GLY A 136 19.10 -3.63 -18.87
N GLU A 137 19.10 -4.91 -19.29
CA GLU A 137 18.18 -5.41 -20.30
C GLU A 137 16.72 -5.41 -19.80
N ASP A 138 16.48 -5.77 -18.52
CA ASP A 138 15.13 -5.68 -17.93
C ASP A 138 14.63 -4.25 -17.90
N VAL A 139 15.55 -3.30 -17.62
CA VAL A 139 15.25 -1.86 -17.67
C VAL A 139 14.96 -1.39 -19.10
N ALA A 140 15.71 -1.89 -20.10
CA ALA A 140 15.48 -1.54 -21.50
C ALA A 140 14.10 -2.03 -22.00
N ILE A 141 13.72 -3.27 -21.66
CA ILE A 141 12.39 -3.81 -21.98
C ILE A 141 11.31 -2.96 -21.29
N MET A 142 11.47 -2.66 -20.02
CA MET A 142 10.52 -1.82 -19.31
C MET A 142 10.42 -0.42 -19.92
N SER A 143 11.56 0.16 -20.36
CA SER A 143 11.59 1.46 -21.05
C SER A 143 10.82 1.41 -22.37
N SER A 144 10.92 0.31 -23.14
CA SER A 144 10.13 0.10 -24.37
C SER A 144 8.63 0.04 -24.07
N ILE A 145 8.24 -0.70 -23.02
CA ILE A 145 6.85 -0.75 -22.54
C ILE A 145 6.34 0.64 -22.20
N LEU A 146 7.09 1.38 -21.39
CA LEU A 146 6.73 2.74 -20.98
C LEU A 146 6.66 3.70 -22.18
N ALA A 147 7.61 3.59 -23.15
CA ALA A 147 7.58 4.36 -24.37
C ALA A 147 6.28 4.13 -25.17
N HIS A 148 5.83 2.89 -25.29
CA HIS A 148 4.54 2.58 -25.92
C HIS A 148 3.37 3.22 -25.17
N VAL A 149 3.36 3.08 -23.83
CA VAL A 149 2.33 3.68 -22.97
C VAL A 149 2.27 5.19 -23.15
N LEU A 150 3.41 5.88 -23.07
CA LEU A 150 3.48 7.33 -23.16
C LEU A 150 3.05 7.85 -24.55
N ARG A 151 3.49 7.19 -25.64
CA ARG A 151 3.08 7.56 -27.00
C ARG A 151 1.58 7.38 -27.23
N LYS A 152 1.00 6.30 -26.73
CA LYS A 152 -0.41 5.94 -26.99
C LYS A 152 -1.39 6.61 -26.03
N HIS A 153 -0.99 6.81 -24.80
CA HIS A 153 -1.90 7.23 -23.71
C HIS A 153 -1.47 8.53 -23.02
N GLY A 154 -0.25 9.01 -23.23
CA GLY A 154 0.28 10.26 -22.72
C GLY A 154 0.80 10.23 -21.27
N SER A 155 0.31 9.34 -20.40
CA SER A 155 0.80 9.17 -19.02
C SER A 155 0.45 7.79 -18.46
N LEU A 156 1.15 7.38 -17.40
CA LEU A 156 0.85 6.14 -16.67
C LEU A 156 -0.49 6.27 -15.93
N GLU A 157 -0.80 7.46 -15.38
CA GLU A 157 -2.08 7.74 -14.72
C GLU A 157 -3.27 7.41 -15.63
N ARG A 158 -3.24 7.85 -16.89
CA ARG A 158 -4.34 7.59 -17.82
C ARG A 158 -4.58 6.11 -18.05
N VAL A 159 -3.52 5.32 -18.17
CA VAL A 159 -3.66 3.86 -18.35
C VAL A 159 -4.20 3.22 -17.06
N PHE A 160 -3.68 3.61 -15.91
CA PHE A 160 -4.14 3.11 -14.63
C PHE A 160 -5.63 3.41 -14.40
N CYS A 161 -6.05 4.64 -14.66
CA CYS A 161 -7.43 5.08 -14.46
C CYS A 161 -8.45 4.36 -15.37
N ARG A 162 -8.04 3.77 -16.49
CA ARG A 162 -8.94 2.93 -17.32
C ARG A 162 -9.45 1.68 -16.57
N GLY A 163 -8.66 1.16 -15.63
CA GLY A 163 -9.05 0.06 -14.76
C GLY A 163 -9.84 0.51 -13.50
N LEU A 164 -9.89 1.82 -13.21
CA LEU A 164 -10.52 2.33 -12.01
C LEU A 164 -12.04 2.43 -12.21
N ARG A 165 -12.79 1.60 -11.50
CA ARG A 165 -14.25 1.55 -11.58
C ARG A 165 -14.89 2.57 -10.65
N LYS A 166 -16.02 3.14 -11.07
CA LYS A 166 -16.86 3.99 -10.19
C LYS A 166 -17.31 3.17 -8.98
N GLY A 167 -17.12 3.73 -7.78
CA GLY A 167 -17.46 3.05 -6.52
C GLY A 167 -16.45 1.98 -6.10
N ALA A 168 -15.25 1.96 -6.68
CA ALA A 168 -14.18 1.08 -6.22
C ALA A 168 -13.89 1.31 -4.73
N ARG A 169 -13.64 0.22 -3.99
CA ARG A 169 -13.29 0.27 -2.57
C ARG A 169 -11.78 0.44 -2.34
N ASP A 170 -11.00 0.01 -3.33
CA ASP A 170 -9.53 0.14 -3.38
C ASP A 170 -9.04 0.05 -4.83
N VAL A 171 -7.73 0.22 -5.01
CA VAL A 171 -7.06 0.22 -6.31
C VAL A 171 -6.83 -1.18 -6.90
N GLY A 172 -7.22 -2.27 -6.25
CA GLY A 172 -6.83 -3.63 -6.62
C GLY A 172 -7.15 -4.00 -8.05
N VAL A 173 -8.40 -3.78 -8.48
CA VAL A 173 -8.85 -4.09 -9.86
C VAL A 173 -8.12 -3.21 -10.89
N ALA A 174 -7.91 -1.92 -10.58
CA ALA A 174 -7.17 -1.02 -11.46
C ALA A 174 -5.70 -1.43 -11.57
N LEU A 175 -5.08 -1.84 -10.46
CA LEU A 175 -3.70 -2.31 -10.42
C LEU A 175 -3.53 -3.61 -11.22
N GLU A 176 -4.46 -4.55 -11.10
CA GLU A 176 -4.47 -5.79 -11.86
C GLU A 176 -4.56 -5.50 -13.36
N ALA A 177 -5.51 -4.66 -13.78
CA ALA A 177 -5.67 -4.26 -15.18
C ALA A 177 -4.43 -3.54 -15.72
N PHE A 178 -3.82 -2.65 -14.92
CA PHE A 178 -2.60 -1.94 -15.26
C PHE A 178 -1.42 -2.89 -15.47
N VAL A 179 -1.20 -3.82 -14.55
CA VAL A 179 -0.13 -4.82 -14.66
C VAL A 179 -0.34 -5.72 -15.86
N SER A 180 -1.57 -6.22 -16.09
CA SER A 180 -1.88 -7.05 -17.26
C SER A 180 -1.59 -6.30 -18.56
N PHE A 181 -2.03 -5.03 -18.64
CA PHE A 181 -1.76 -4.20 -19.79
C PHE A 181 -0.27 -4.02 -20.06
N LEU A 182 0.55 -3.73 -19.03
CA LEU A 182 2.00 -3.58 -19.18
C LEU A 182 2.69 -4.89 -19.62
N ARG A 183 2.27 -6.02 -19.06
CA ARG A 183 2.82 -7.34 -19.39
C ARG A 183 2.54 -7.76 -20.85
N GLU A 184 1.48 -7.22 -21.45
CA GLU A 184 1.07 -7.55 -22.83
C GLU A 184 1.83 -6.76 -23.89
N GLN A 185 2.44 -5.60 -23.55
CA GLN A 185 3.07 -4.73 -24.55
C GLN A 185 4.32 -5.35 -25.21
N GLU A 186 5.14 -6.05 -24.44
CA GLU A 186 6.35 -6.75 -24.88
C GLU A 186 6.28 -8.22 -24.43
N ARG A 187 5.16 -8.87 -24.75
CA ARG A 187 4.85 -10.20 -24.20
C ARG A 187 5.95 -11.23 -24.49
N HIS A 188 6.49 -11.23 -25.70
CA HIS A 188 7.55 -12.17 -26.09
C HIS A 188 8.81 -11.98 -25.25
N GLU A 189 9.31 -10.75 -25.14
CA GLU A 189 10.49 -10.39 -24.34
C GLU A 189 10.26 -10.67 -22.84
N VAL A 190 9.08 -10.34 -22.34
CA VAL A 190 8.68 -10.58 -20.94
C VAL A 190 8.67 -12.07 -20.61
N GLU A 191 8.17 -12.92 -21.53
CA GLU A 191 8.08 -14.36 -21.31
C GLU A 191 9.44 -15.05 -21.35
N GLN A 192 10.39 -14.57 -22.14
CA GLN A 192 11.75 -15.11 -22.22
C GLN A 192 12.60 -14.84 -20.98
N ARG A 193 12.27 -13.81 -20.19
CA ARG A 193 13.06 -13.41 -19.01
C ARG A 193 12.48 -13.94 -17.71
N ARG A 194 13.17 -14.91 -17.14
CA ARG A 194 12.75 -15.64 -15.92
C ARG A 194 12.26 -14.76 -14.79
N PHE A 195 12.91 -13.61 -14.55
CA PHE A 195 12.63 -12.74 -13.41
C PHE A 195 11.83 -11.50 -13.77
N PHE A 196 11.49 -11.26 -15.03
CA PHE A 196 10.81 -10.02 -15.43
C PHE A 196 9.43 -9.88 -14.77
N ARG A 197 8.67 -10.97 -14.67
CA ARG A 197 7.37 -10.95 -13.95
C ARG A 197 7.48 -10.53 -12.48
N HIS A 198 8.66 -10.71 -11.86
CA HIS A 198 8.91 -10.23 -10.52
C HIS A 198 8.86 -8.70 -10.44
N LEU A 199 9.18 -7.95 -11.50
CA LEU A 199 9.07 -6.48 -11.51
C LEU A 199 7.63 -6.00 -11.43
N LEU A 200 6.71 -6.71 -12.06
CA LEU A 200 5.29 -6.35 -12.17
C LEU A 200 4.40 -7.35 -11.43
N PRO A 201 4.43 -7.39 -10.07
CA PRO A 201 3.55 -8.27 -9.31
C PRO A 201 2.09 -7.85 -9.46
N SER A 202 1.15 -8.81 -9.47
CA SER A 202 -0.29 -8.54 -9.58
C SER A 202 -1.04 -8.99 -8.34
N PRO A 203 -2.13 -8.30 -7.95
CA PRO A 203 -3.08 -8.80 -6.96
C PRO A 203 -3.66 -10.16 -7.34
N ALA A 204 -3.89 -10.42 -8.62
CA ALA A 204 -4.37 -11.71 -9.14
C ALA A 204 -3.38 -12.86 -8.88
N ASP A 205 -2.07 -12.56 -8.83
CA ASP A 205 -1.03 -13.53 -8.45
C ASP A 205 -0.96 -13.78 -6.92
N GLY A 206 -1.85 -13.17 -6.13
CA GLY A 206 -1.86 -13.22 -4.66
C GLY A 206 -0.75 -12.38 -3.99
N SER A 207 0.02 -11.63 -4.75
CA SER A 207 1.09 -10.77 -4.23
C SER A 207 0.53 -9.60 -3.42
N ALA A 208 1.20 -9.21 -2.32
CA ALA A 208 0.91 -7.96 -1.62
C ALA A 208 1.20 -6.69 -2.45
N CYS A 209 1.83 -6.83 -3.60
CA CYS A 209 2.15 -5.75 -4.55
C CYS A 209 2.86 -4.55 -3.90
N LYS A 210 3.70 -4.78 -2.87
CA LYS A 210 4.35 -3.72 -2.06
C LYS A 210 4.95 -2.63 -2.93
N ARG A 211 5.69 -2.99 -3.97
CA ARG A 211 6.42 -2.05 -4.82
C ARG A 211 5.49 -1.17 -5.67
N LEU A 212 4.45 -1.74 -6.25
CA LEU A 212 3.47 -0.98 -7.02
C LEU A 212 2.56 -0.14 -6.11
N ASN A 213 2.21 -0.62 -4.92
CA ASN A 213 1.52 0.20 -3.93
C ASN A 213 2.41 1.35 -3.44
N LEU A 214 3.73 1.14 -3.33
CA LEU A 214 4.69 2.19 -3.00
C LEU A 214 4.75 3.26 -4.11
N PHE A 215 4.80 2.84 -5.38
CA PHE A 215 4.69 3.76 -6.52
C PHE A 215 3.40 4.59 -6.44
N LEU A 216 2.24 3.93 -6.28
CA LEU A 216 0.96 4.62 -6.17
C LEU A 216 0.92 5.58 -4.98
N ARG A 217 1.49 5.21 -3.83
CA ARG A 217 1.61 6.12 -2.69
C ARG A 217 2.33 7.39 -3.10
N TRP A 218 3.52 7.27 -3.68
CA TRP A 218 4.36 8.41 -4.06
C TRP A 218 3.70 9.33 -5.07
N VAL A 219 3.05 8.78 -6.10
CA VAL A 219 2.48 9.62 -7.18
C VAL A 219 1.08 10.16 -6.86
N VAL A 220 0.33 9.56 -5.93
CA VAL A 220 -1.06 9.95 -5.61
C VAL A 220 -1.15 10.86 -4.38
N ARG A 221 -0.44 10.52 -3.27
CA ARG A 221 -0.51 11.30 -2.03
C ARG A 221 0.21 12.64 -2.22
N ARG A 222 -0.38 13.70 -1.64
CA ARG A 222 0.12 15.08 -1.77
C ARG A 222 0.91 15.55 -0.56
N GLU A 223 0.78 14.85 0.55
CA GLU A 223 1.48 15.17 1.79
C GLU A 223 2.94 14.68 1.71
N SER A 224 3.86 15.52 2.19
CA SER A 224 5.28 15.18 2.27
C SER A 224 5.48 13.84 3.00
N PRO A 225 6.44 13.03 2.52
CA PRO A 225 7.43 13.28 1.46
C PRO A 225 6.96 12.92 0.05
N ASP A 226 5.71 12.48 -0.13
CA ASP A 226 5.17 12.00 -1.41
C ASP A 226 5.01 13.15 -2.43
N LEU A 227 4.81 12.82 -3.73
CA LEU A 227 4.93 13.78 -4.84
C LEU A 227 3.58 14.34 -5.31
N GLY A 228 2.51 13.56 -5.19
CA GLY A 228 1.16 13.96 -5.60
C GLY A 228 1.02 14.36 -7.07
N LEU A 229 1.70 13.63 -7.96
CA LEU A 229 1.70 13.89 -9.40
C LEU A 229 0.34 13.58 -10.05
N TRP A 230 -0.29 12.47 -9.58
CA TRP A 230 -1.57 12.00 -10.10
C TRP A 230 -2.73 12.71 -9.41
N ARG A 231 -3.71 13.16 -10.21
CA ARG A 231 -4.83 13.97 -9.73
C ARG A 231 -6.17 13.24 -9.73
N THR A 232 -6.29 12.18 -10.50
CA THR A 232 -7.55 11.45 -10.72
C THR A 232 -7.80 10.39 -9.67
N VAL A 233 -6.73 9.81 -9.11
CA VAL A 233 -6.83 8.75 -8.10
C VAL A 233 -6.92 9.37 -6.70
N SER A 234 -7.94 8.97 -5.92
CA SER A 234 -8.07 9.42 -4.53
C SER A 234 -7.13 8.65 -3.60
N PRO A 235 -6.43 9.31 -2.65
CA PRO A 235 -5.67 8.63 -1.61
C PRO A 235 -6.48 7.61 -0.81
N SER A 236 -7.79 7.85 -0.63
CA SER A 236 -8.70 6.95 0.07
C SER A 236 -8.82 5.55 -0.54
N LEU A 237 -8.44 5.39 -1.82
CA LEU A 237 -8.48 4.11 -2.54
C LEU A 237 -7.17 3.32 -2.44
N LEU A 238 -6.09 3.95 -1.97
CA LEU A 238 -4.78 3.33 -1.92
C LEU A 238 -4.74 2.17 -0.93
N VAL A 239 -3.85 1.21 -1.21
CA VAL A 239 -3.58 0.04 -0.36
C VAL A 239 -2.18 0.13 0.19
N LEU A 240 -2.02 -0.17 1.47
CA LEU A 240 -0.75 -0.07 2.20
C LEU A 240 0.36 -0.87 1.50
N PRO A 241 1.52 -0.26 1.21
CA PRO A 241 2.71 -0.96 0.72
C PRO A 241 3.25 -1.95 1.74
N LEU A 242 2.70 -3.16 1.78
CA LEU A 242 2.94 -4.14 2.82
C LEU A 242 4.15 -5.02 2.48
N ASP A 243 5.24 -4.89 3.24
CA ASP A 243 6.34 -5.84 3.27
C ASP A 243 6.38 -6.66 4.57
N THR A 244 7.39 -7.51 4.72
CA THR A 244 7.55 -8.37 5.90
C THR A 244 7.75 -7.59 7.20
N HIS A 245 8.41 -6.43 7.16
CA HIS A 245 8.63 -5.58 8.34
C HIS A 245 7.35 -4.88 8.77
N VAL A 246 6.69 -4.21 7.82
CA VAL A 246 5.41 -3.52 8.08
C VAL A 246 4.35 -4.54 8.49
N ALA A 247 4.28 -5.72 7.85
CA ALA A 247 3.36 -6.79 8.22
C ALA A 247 3.58 -7.27 9.66
N ARG A 248 4.85 -7.41 10.09
CA ARG A 248 5.18 -7.77 11.47
C ARG A 248 4.71 -6.72 12.45
N ILE A 249 4.98 -5.45 12.19
CA ILE A 249 4.52 -4.34 13.04
C ILE A 249 2.99 -4.32 13.11
N CYS A 250 2.31 -4.45 11.96
CA CYS A 250 0.85 -4.50 11.91
C CYS A 250 0.25 -5.65 12.74
N LYS A 251 0.94 -6.80 12.80
CA LYS A 251 0.55 -7.91 13.70
C LYS A 251 0.73 -7.52 15.17
N GLN A 252 1.86 -6.91 15.51
CA GLN A 252 2.18 -6.51 16.88
C GLN A 252 1.23 -5.44 17.45
N ILE A 253 0.65 -4.60 16.59
CA ILE A 253 -0.34 -3.59 17.00
C ILE A 253 -1.79 -4.02 16.72
N GLY A 254 -2.03 -5.30 16.43
CA GLY A 254 -3.36 -5.88 16.30
C GLY A 254 -4.13 -5.52 15.01
N LEU A 255 -3.44 -4.95 14.00
CA LEU A 255 -4.07 -4.63 12.71
C LEU A 255 -4.34 -5.87 11.85
N THR A 256 -3.70 -7.00 12.10
CA THR A 256 -3.99 -8.27 11.42
C THR A 256 -3.53 -9.45 12.26
N ARG A 257 -4.17 -10.61 12.05
CA ARG A 257 -3.73 -11.91 12.59
C ARG A 257 -3.29 -12.87 11.48
N ARG A 258 -3.31 -12.42 10.21
CA ARG A 258 -2.91 -13.26 9.08
C ARG A 258 -1.42 -13.60 9.15
N SER A 259 -1.08 -14.85 8.79
CA SER A 259 0.32 -15.30 8.70
C SER A 259 0.99 -14.88 7.39
N THR A 260 0.28 -15.02 6.28
CA THR A 260 0.78 -14.80 4.92
C THR A 260 0.74 -13.31 4.55
N VAL A 261 1.86 -12.79 4.06
CA VAL A 261 1.97 -11.43 3.52
C VAL A 261 1.52 -11.47 2.06
N ASP A 262 0.24 -11.20 1.85
CA ASP A 262 -0.45 -11.27 0.57
C ASP A 262 -1.36 -10.04 0.34
N TRP A 263 -2.02 -9.96 -0.83
CA TRP A 263 -2.98 -8.90 -1.12
C TRP A 263 -4.10 -8.80 -0.08
N LYS A 264 -4.59 -9.95 0.39
CA LYS A 264 -5.67 -9.98 1.39
C LYS A 264 -5.23 -9.35 2.71
N MET A 265 -3.98 -9.58 3.14
CA MET A 265 -3.44 -8.93 4.35
C MET A 265 -3.29 -7.42 4.12
N ALA A 266 -2.78 -6.98 2.97
CA ALA A 266 -2.61 -5.55 2.67
C ALA A 266 -3.97 -4.82 2.70
N VAL A 267 -5.00 -5.37 2.08
CA VAL A 267 -6.37 -4.82 2.10
C VAL A 267 -6.98 -4.85 3.51
N GLU A 268 -6.80 -5.93 4.28
CA GLU A 268 -7.30 -6.02 5.66
C GLU A 268 -6.71 -4.93 6.55
N VAL A 269 -5.38 -4.78 6.51
CA VAL A 269 -4.67 -3.74 7.28
C VAL A 269 -5.14 -2.35 6.85
N THR A 270 -5.19 -2.08 5.55
CA THR A 270 -5.67 -0.79 5.02
C THR A 270 -7.08 -0.47 5.47
N ARG A 271 -7.99 -1.46 5.45
CA ARG A 271 -9.36 -1.29 5.91
C ARG A 271 -9.44 -0.90 7.39
N LYS A 272 -8.56 -1.45 8.24
CA LYS A 272 -8.48 -1.08 9.65
C LYS A 272 -7.89 0.32 9.83
N LEU A 273 -6.86 0.68 9.08
CA LEU A 273 -6.29 2.02 9.11
C LEU A 273 -7.28 3.09 8.62
N ARG A 274 -8.18 2.75 7.68
CA ARG A 274 -9.26 3.64 7.22
C ARG A 274 -10.22 4.09 8.34
N HIS A 275 -10.28 3.38 9.46
CA HIS A 275 -11.05 3.82 10.61
C HIS A 275 -10.41 5.01 11.34
N PHE A 276 -9.10 5.20 11.20
CA PHE A 276 -8.36 6.33 11.79
C PHE A 276 -8.26 7.49 10.82
N ASP A 277 -8.13 7.19 9.51
CA ASP A 277 -8.16 8.20 8.46
C ASP A 277 -8.88 7.65 7.22
N PRO A 278 -10.16 7.99 7.03
CA PRO A 278 -10.93 7.54 5.86
C PRO A 278 -10.47 8.17 4.54
N ALA A 279 -9.91 9.37 4.59
CA ALA A 279 -9.48 10.13 3.41
C ALA A 279 -8.11 9.66 2.90
N ASP A 280 -7.22 9.25 3.82
CA ASP A 280 -5.86 8.77 3.51
C ASP A 280 -5.44 7.62 4.43
N PRO A 281 -5.99 6.41 4.24
CA PRO A 281 -5.75 5.29 5.13
C PRO A 281 -4.29 4.82 5.17
N ILE A 282 -3.47 5.22 4.19
CA ILE A 282 -2.07 4.81 4.12
C ILE A 282 -1.08 5.91 4.54
N ARG A 283 -1.55 7.03 5.10
CA ARG A 283 -0.66 8.09 5.60
C ARG A 283 0.32 7.61 6.67
N PHE A 284 -0.05 6.54 7.37
CA PHE A 284 0.78 5.90 8.40
C PHE A 284 1.94 5.06 7.84
N ASP A 285 1.93 4.73 6.53
CA ASP A 285 2.90 3.82 5.90
C ASP A 285 4.33 4.32 6.02
N TYR A 286 4.55 5.60 5.75
CA TYR A 286 5.87 6.20 5.84
C TYR A 286 6.49 5.97 7.22
N ALA A 287 5.78 6.34 8.28
CA ALA A 287 6.25 6.22 9.64
C ALA A 287 6.40 4.76 10.10
N LEU A 288 5.46 3.87 9.73
CA LEU A 288 5.58 2.43 9.97
C LEU A 288 6.83 1.83 9.32
N SER A 289 7.13 2.23 8.08
CA SER A 289 8.31 1.75 7.36
C SER A 289 9.62 2.21 8.02
N ARG A 290 9.66 3.43 8.58
CA ARG A 290 10.85 3.97 9.28
C ARG A 290 11.24 3.14 10.48
N LEU A 291 10.28 2.64 11.27
CA LEU A 291 10.58 1.73 12.38
C LEU A 291 11.42 0.52 11.96
N GLY A 292 11.16 -0.02 10.77
CA GLY A 292 11.93 -1.14 10.23
C GLY A 292 13.26 -0.72 9.61
N ILE A 293 13.25 0.31 8.76
CA ILE A 293 14.43 0.76 7.99
C ILE A 293 15.50 1.33 8.91
N LEU A 294 15.12 2.09 9.93
CA LEU A 294 16.05 2.70 10.90
C LEU A 294 16.42 1.76 12.06
N GLY A 295 15.88 0.52 12.08
CA GLY A 295 16.18 -0.46 13.12
C GLY A 295 15.54 -0.18 14.48
N HIS A 296 14.57 0.73 14.55
CA HIS A 296 13.88 1.07 15.81
C HIS A 296 12.90 -0.01 16.26
N CYS A 297 12.48 -0.91 15.38
CA CYS A 297 11.73 -2.13 15.73
C CYS A 297 12.50 -3.36 15.21
N PRO A 298 13.54 -3.84 15.94
CA PRO A 298 14.35 -4.98 15.50
C PRO A 298 13.57 -6.30 15.55
N LEU A 299 14.10 -7.33 14.87
CA LEU A 299 13.50 -8.68 14.89
C LEU A 299 13.57 -9.33 16.29
N LYS A 300 14.71 -9.13 16.98
CA LYS A 300 14.85 -9.53 18.39
C LYS A 300 14.41 -8.35 19.24
N THR A 301 13.38 -8.56 20.05
CA THR A 301 12.81 -7.52 20.92
C THR A 301 13.88 -6.98 21.88
N ASP A 302 14.11 -5.68 21.81
CA ASP A 302 14.95 -4.95 22.74
C ASP A 302 14.07 -4.01 23.58
N ILE A 303 14.05 -4.24 24.89
CA ILE A 303 13.18 -3.51 25.83
C ILE A 303 13.50 -2.02 25.83
N ASN A 304 14.77 -1.65 25.74
CA ASN A 304 15.19 -0.23 25.70
C ASN A 304 14.66 0.50 24.47
N ASN A 305 14.63 -0.18 23.32
CA ASN A 305 14.01 0.36 22.10
C ASN A 305 12.49 0.39 22.20
N CYS A 306 11.88 -0.65 22.79
CA CYS A 306 10.42 -0.76 22.93
C CYS A 306 9.84 0.33 23.86
N SER A 307 10.51 0.67 24.96
CA SER A 307 10.03 1.71 25.90
C SER A 307 10.01 3.11 25.30
N ARG A 308 10.83 3.37 24.28
CA ARG A 308 10.89 4.63 23.54
C ARG A 308 10.05 4.65 22.27
N CYS A 309 9.47 3.50 21.90
CA CYS A 309 8.71 3.36 20.67
C CYS A 309 7.35 4.08 20.78
N PRO A 310 6.98 4.94 19.83
CA PRO A 310 5.66 5.59 19.82
C PRO A 310 4.47 4.62 19.84
N LEU A 311 4.68 3.38 19.37
CA LEU A 311 3.64 2.33 19.33
C LEU A 311 3.58 1.50 20.63
N HIS A 312 4.38 1.76 21.66
CA HIS A 312 4.49 0.90 22.85
C HIS A 312 3.13 0.65 23.53
N ILE A 313 2.28 1.67 23.64
CA ILE A 313 0.95 1.56 24.29
C ILE A 313 0.01 0.61 23.54
N ALA A 314 0.16 0.49 22.23
CA ALA A 314 -0.64 -0.40 21.36
C ALA A 314 0.03 -1.74 21.06
N CYS A 315 1.32 -1.91 21.39
CA CYS A 315 2.09 -3.09 21.04
C CYS A 315 1.81 -4.27 21.96
N VAL A 316 1.31 -5.39 21.42
CA VAL A 316 1.00 -6.62 22.17
C VAL A 316 2.24 -7.16 22.90
N ILE A 317 3.40 -7.17 22.24
CA ILE A 317 4.65 -7.68 22.83
C ILE A 317 5.07 -6.86 24.06
N PHE A 318 4.85 -5.55 24.04
CA PHE A 318 5.17 -4.68 25.17
C PHE A 318 4.24 -4.95 26.34
N ARG A 319 2.92 -5.08 26.07
CA ARG A 319 1.90 -5.37 27.11
C ARG A 319 2.08 -6.77 27.74
N GLU A 320 2.34 -7.81 26.95
CA GLU A 320 2.51 -9.19 27.44
C GLU A 320 3.73 -9.35 28.35
N ARG A 321 4.69 -8.44 28.31
CA ARG A 321 5.87 -8.44 29.17
C ARG A 321 5.71 -7.65 30.46
N GLY A 322 4.52 -7.12 30.76
CA GLY A 322 4.23 -6.38 31.99
C GLY A 322 4.99 -5.06 32.14
N LEU A 323 5.32 -4.43 31.01
CA LEU A 323 6.07 -3.17 30.93
C LEU A 323 5.14 -1.96 30.75
N SER A 324 3.85 -2.12 31.12
CA SER A 324 2.84 -1.05 31.11
C SER A 324 2.88 -0.24 32.37
#